data_25dc00bb8a471aeb78c3606c68cf3030
#
_entry.id   25dc00bb8a471aeb78c3606c68cf3030
#
_cell.length_a   1.000
_cell.length_b   1.000
_cell.length_c   1.000
_cell.angle_alpha   90.00
_cell.angle_beta   90.00
_cell.angle_gamma   90.00
#
_symmetry.space_group_name_H-M   'P 1'
#
loop_
_entity.id
_entity.type
_entity.pdbx_description
1 polymer ?
#
loop_
_entity_poly.entity_id
_entity_poly.type
_entity_poly.pdbx_seq_one_letter_code
_entity_poly.pdbx_strand_id
1 'polypeptide(L)'
;MKIKNMKLLILVSLLSLAAFSAYAVPAKKGVWRMVTLADGTQKRVELRGDEFCSYWMDADGVCYNLDTKSQRYVKVDAKALQLRGDLLRAQANQDRVERMAKARRQAGKRGVGQVNGSYFGKKKGLIILAQYKDKKFKFGHNQAMYNKVANATGYTTSLGFVGSVKDYFLAQSNGQFELDFDVVGPYTLNHEYAFYGAPSGSDHDVRARDMVYEACVMADADVDYANYDWDGDGYVEQAYVLYAGLGQAAGGDENTIWPHESKLQYGPKGSYVSKDNGVVVNTYACGPELTLQYTPIGYRERVDGIGTLCHEFSHCLGYPDLYDTAGGGHFGMGNFDLMSGGSYNGESFCPPNFSAYEKWFAGWIKPTVLDKPTTVKGLPAQDAKYGQTFVIYNDQNKNEYYLIENRQQGVGIWDNKLPASGLMITHVDYDENIWSFNNVNSIVNYSNQYGSQYAIYDNDHQRLTIFHADNEDGSSMKSQAGDLYPYNGNNSLTDTSLPAAITYQGSAKMGKSITNITQNEDGTIDFDFMGGSSTHVITGIQTVEHDNAASYNKGVYSLDGRYLGTSVQSLGKGVYVVNGKKVIK
;
A
#
# COMPACT_ATOMS: atom_id res chain seq x y z
N MET A 1 -24.10 -45.29 -1.00
CA MET A 1 -25.03 -44.15 -0.88
C MET A 1 -24.73 -43.21 0.32
N LYS A 2 -23.76 -43.52 1.20
CA LYS A 2 -23.43 -42.68 2.39
C LYS A 2 -22.29 -41.67 2.19
N ILE A 3 -21.41 -41.86 1.19
CA ILE A 3 -20.24 -40.98 1.00
C ILE A 3 -20.56 -39.72 0.17
N LYS A 4 -21.54 -39.76 -0.73
CA LYS A 4 -22.00 -38.58 -1.50
C LYS A 4 -22.70 -37.54 -0.65
N ASN A 5 -23.41 -37.97 0.39
CA ASN A 5 -24.15 -37.03 1.27
C ASN A 5 -23.26 -36.35 2.30
N MET A 6 -22.09 -36.97 2.63
CA MET A 6 -21.14 -36.36 3.55
C MET A 6 -20.33 -35.21 2.91
N LYS A 7 -20.01 -35.35 1.59
CA LYS A 7 -19.38 -34.25 0.83
C LYS A 7 -20.34 -33.07 0.59
N LEU A 8 -21.62 -33.34 0.42
CA LEU A 8 -22.64 -32.31 0.25
C LEU A 8 -22.97 -31.60 1.57
N LEU A 9 -22.93 -32.30 2.72
CA LEU A 9 -23.10 -31.67 4.04
C LEU A 9 -21.88 -30.82 4.44
N ILE A 10 -20.68 -31.20 4.07
CA ILE A 10 -19.48 -30.39 4.28
C ILE A 10 -19.49 -29.15 3.38
N LEU A 11 -19.99 -29.26 2.15
CA LEU A 11 -20.15 -28.12 1.24
C LEU A 11 -21.25 -27.14 1.69
N VAL A 12 -22.34 -27.63 2.27
CA VAL A 12 -23.45 -26.82 2.78
C VAL A 12 -23.11 -26.18 4.14
N SER A 13 -22.28 -26.81 4.97
CA SER A 13 -21.78 -26.20 6.22
C SER A 13 -20.66 -25.17 5.99
N LEU A 14 -19.97 -25.19 4.83
CA LEU A 14 -19.01 -24.19 4.40
C LEU A 14 -19.69 -22.94 3.77
N LEU A 15 -20.94 -23.07 3.31
CA LEU A 15 -21.72 -21.96 2.73
C LEU A 15 -22.37 -21.03 3.78
N SER A 16 -22.26 -21.34 5.08
CA SER A 16 -22.73 -20.48 6.17
C SER A 16 -21.59 -19.77 6.94
N LEU A 17 -20.35 -19.91 6.51
CA LEU A 17 -19.23 -19.09 6.97
C LEU A 17 -19.25 -17.79 6.17
N ALA A 18 -19.67 -16.72 6.81
CA ALA A 18 -19.68 -15.37 6.25
C ALA A 18 -18.32 -15.09 5.61
N ALA A 19 -18.32 -14.70 4.34
CA ALA A 19 -17.13 -14.28 3.61
C ALA A 19 -16.49 -13.08 4.32
N PHE A 20 -15.25 -13.20 4.73
CA PHE A 20 -14.49 -12.14 5.39
C PHE A 20 -13.55 -11.53 4.35
N SER A 21 -13.77 -10.26 3.96
CA SER A 21 -12.81 -9.49 3.18
C SER A 21 -12.02 -8.59 4.11
N ALA A 22 -10.71 -8.67 4.07
CA ALA A 22 -9.81 -7.75 4.72
C ALA A 22 -8.50 -7.66 3.92
N TYR A 23 -7.83 -6.53 3.99
CA TYR A 23 -6.48 -6.27 3.50
C TYR A 23 -5.70 -5.67 4.65
N ALA A 24 -4.44 -6.02 4.80
CA ALA A 24 -3.70 -5.59 5.96
C ALA A 24 -2.20 -5.50 5.72
N VAL A 25 -1.54 -4.66 6.50
CA VAL A 25 -0.07 -4.69 6.57
C VAL A 25 0.42 -6.10 6.91
N PRO A 26 1.52 -6.57 6.29
CA PRO A 26 2.14 -7.84 6.68
C PRO A 26 2.66 -7.79 8.12
N ALA A 27 2.89 -8.94 8.74
CA ALA A 27 3.53 -9.01 10.05
C ALA A 27 4.84 -8.22 10.07
N LYS A 28 5.03 -7.34 11.07
CA LYS A 28 6.25 -6.54 11.24
C LYS A 28 7.44 -7.45 11.50
N LYS A 29 8.42 -7.44 10.58
CA LYS A 29 9.63 -8.24 10.72
C LYS A 29 10.49 -7.80 11.93
N GLY A 30 11.19 -8.75 12.53
CA GLY A 30 12.09 -8.49 13.66
C GLY A 30 11.42 -8.40 15.01
N VAL A 31 10.12 -8.62 15.12
CA VAL A 31 9.39 -8.68 16.39
C VAL A 31 9.39 -10.12 16.91
N TRP A 32 10.30 -10.40 17.84
CA TRP A 32 10.48 -11.72 18.43
C TRP A 32 9.91 -11.77 19.84
N ARG A 33 9.27 -12.88 20.22
CA ARG A 33 8.85 -13.10 21.61
C ARG A 33 9.12 -14.53 22.07
N MET A 34 9.08 -14.74 23.40
CA MET A 34 9.10 -16.06 24.00
C MET A 34 7.69 -16.59 24.16
N VAL A 35 7.45 -17.80 23.69
CA VAL A 35 6.18 -18.52 23.85
C VAL A 35 6.39 -19.80 24.63
N THR A 36 5.36 -20.25 25.38
CA THR A 36 5.42 -21.50 26.12
C THR A 36 4.62 -22.58 25.39
N LEU A 37 5.28 -23.67 25.02
CA LEU A 37 4.67 -24.80 24.34
C LEU A 37 3.82 -25.66 25.29
N ALA A 38 3.05 -26.61 24.72
CA ALA A 38 2.19 -27.51 25.47
C ALA A 38 2.97 -28.39 26.47
N ASP A 39 4.22 -28.73 26.16
CA ASP A 39 5.12 -29.49 27.04
C ASP A 39 5.86 -28.64 28.10
N GLY A 40 5.57 -27.33 28.16
CA GLY A 40 6.23 -26.39 29.06
C GLY A 40 7.54 -25.79 28.54
N THR A 41 8.04 -26.25 27.41
CA THR A 41 9.23 -25.70 26.76
C THR A 41 8.99 -24.27 26.31
N GLN A 42 10.01 -23.41 26.45
CA GLN A 42 9.96 -22.04 25.91
C GLN A 42 10.69 -21.97 24.57
N LYS A 43 10.09 -21.29 23.60
CA LYS A 43 10.65 -21.04 22.29
C LYS A 43 10.62 -19.54 21.97
N ARG A 44 11.69 -19.06 21.35
CA ARG A 44 11.74 -17.72 20.77
C ARG A 44 11.20 -17.79 19.34
N VAL A 45 10.17 -17.00 19.05
CA VAL A 45 9.44 -17.05 17.78
C VAL A 45 9.18 -15.65 17.26
N GLU A 46 9.03 -15.53 15.93
CA GLU A 46 8.66 -14.31 15.22
C GLU A 46 7.32 -14.49 14.52
N LEU A 47 6.46 -13.47 14.54
CA LEU A 47 5.18 -13.48 13.83
C LEU A 47 5.41 -13.42 12.33
N ARG A 48 4.66 -14.22 11.57
CA ARG A 48 4.65 -14.26 10.11
C ARG A 48 3.22 -14.23 9.58
N GLY A 49 3.06 -13.76 8.35
CA GLY A 49 1.78 -13.77 7.64
C GLY A 49 1.04 -12.43 7.70
N ASP A 50 -0.25 -12.53 7.53
CA ASP A 50 -1.21 -11.44 7.48
C ASP A 50 -2.48 -11.79 8.26
N GLU A 51 -3.55 -11.00 8.13
CA GLU A 51 -4.84 -11.21 8.80
C GLU A 51 -5.55 -12.50 8.40
N PHE A 52 -5.27 -13.06 7.22
CA PHE A 52 -5.86 -14.33 6.77
C PHE A 52 -5.10 -15.55 7.23
N CYS A 53 -3.76 -15.42 7.34
CA CYS A 53 -2.88 -16.52 7.70
C CYS A 53 -1.71 -16.00 8.51
N SER A 54 -1.80 -16.06 9.82
CA SER A 54 -0.69 -15.75 10.71
C SER A 54 -0.28 -16.92 11.58
N TYR A 55 1.02 -17.00 11.85
CA TYR A 55 1.62 -18.02 12.71
C TYR A 55 2.96 -17.52 13.28
N TRP A 56 3.39 -18.16 14.34
CA TRP A 56 4.68 -17.90 14.96
C TRP A 56 5.70 -18.90 14.47
N MET A 57 6.89 -18.45 14.05
CA MET A 57 7.94 -19.30 13.52
C MET A 57 9.23 -19.15 14.35
N ASP A 58 9.86 -20.26 14.72
CA ASP A 58 11.18 -20.23 15.38
C ASP A 58 12.32 -20.14 14.34
N ALA A 59 13.55 -20.01 14.83
CA ALA A 59 14.74 -19.94 13.99
C ALA A 59 15.02 -21.21 13.15
N ASP A 60 14.42 -22.34 13.55
CA ASP A 60 14.54 -23.62 12.85
C ASP A 60 13.43 -23.80 11.80
N GLY A 61 12.55 -22.77 11.62
CA GLY A 61 11.44 -22.79 10.66
C GLY A 61 10.21 -23.58 11.14
N VAL A 62 10.16 -23.97 12.42
CA VAL A 62 9.00 -24.65 12.98
C VAL A 62 7.92 -23.65 13.33
N CYS A 63 6.69 -23.92 12.91
CA CYS A 63 5.55 -23.02 13.07
C CYS A 63 4.68 -23.42 14.25
N TYR A 64 4.12 -22.40 14.91
CA TYR A 64 3.32 -22.54 16.13
C TYR A 64 2.12 -21.60 16.10
N ASN A 65 0.99 -22.05 16.68
CA ASN A 65 -0.14 -21.18 17.00
C ASN A 65 -0.63 -21.43 18.42
N LEU A 66 -1.33 -20.44 18.99
CA LEU A 66 -1.93 -20.56 20.31
C LEU A 66 -3.14 -21.50 20.26
N ASP A 67 -3.12 -22.58 21.04
CA ASP A 67 -4.34 -23.32 21.35
C ASP A 67 -5.13 -22.57 22.44
N THR A 68 -6.26 -22.04 22.04
CA THR A 68 -7.12 -21.20 22.90
C THR A 68 -7.68 -21.95 24.11
N LYS A 69 -7.75 -23.29 24.07
CA LYS A 69 -8.24 -24.11 25.18
C LYS A 69 -7.17 -24.31 26.26
N SER A 70 -5.96 -24.66 25.84
CA SER A 70 -4.85 -24.91 26.77
C SER A 70 -4.06 -23.66 27.11
N GLN A 71 -4.27 -22.56 26.39
CA GLN A 71 -3.46 -21.32 26.47
C GLN A 71 -1.96 -21.59 26.30
N ARG A 72 -1.63 -22.57 25.44
CA ARG A 72 -0.27 -22.99 25.10
C ARG A 72 -0.07 -23.01 23.59
N TYR A 73 1.15 -22.77 23.18
CA TYR A 73 1.50 -22.86 21.76
C TYR A 73 1.70 -24.31 21.34
N VAL A 74 1.11 -24.66 20.24
CA VAL A 74 1.22 -25.99 19.63
C VAL A 74 1.85 -25.88 18.25
N LYS A 75 2.60 -26.91 17.84
CA LYS A 75 3.12 -26.99 16.48
C LYS A 75 1.97 -27.06 15.50
N VAL A 76 2.09 -26.32 14.39
CA VAL A 76 1.12 -26.30 13.32
C VAL A 76 1.78 -26.56 11.99
N ASP A 77 1.00 -27.09 11.04
CA ASP A 77 1.41 -27.22 9.67
C ASP A 77 1.16 -25.89 8.95
N ALA A 78 2.24 -25.14 8.68
CA ALA A 78 2.16 -23.83 8.01
C ALA A 78 1.48 -23.94 6.64
N LYS A 79 1.69 -25.06 5.90
CA LYS A 79 1.06 -25.27 4.61
C LYS A 79 -0.45 -25.43 4.73
N ALA A 80 -0.92 -26.16 5.75
CA ALA A 80 -2.36 -26.30 6.00
C ALA A 80 -3.02 -24.98 6.42
N LEU A 81 -2.32 -24.17 7.24
CA LEU A 81 -2.77 -22.82 7.61
C LEU A 81 -2.82 -21.90 6.39
N GLN A 82 -1.78 -21.94 5.55
CA GLN A 82 -1.70 -21.16 4.32
C GLN A 82 -2.85 -21.50 3.36
N LEU A 83 -3.09 -22.78 3.12
CA LEU A 83 -4.22 -23.25 2.31
C LEU A 83 -5.56 -22.69 2.78
N ARG A 84 -5.73 -22.60 4.09
CA ARG A 84 -6.93 -22.02 4.68
C ARG A 84 -6.97 -20.50 4.51
N GLY A 85 -5.86 -19.81 4.76
CA GLY A 85 -5.72 -18.37 4.53
C GLY A 85 -6.05 -18.00 3.09
N ASP A 86 -5.54 -18.76 2.13
CA ASP A 86 -5.80 -18.58 0.71
C ASP A 86 -7.29 -18.73 0.37
N LEU A 87 -7.99 -19.67 0.99
CA LEU A 87 -9.45 -19.81 0.82
C LEU A 87 -10.20 -18.60 1.36
N LEU A 88 -9.83 -18.13 2.54
CA LEU A 88 -10.45 -16.94 3.16
C LEU A 88 -10.18 -15.70 2.30
N ARG A 89 -8.95 -15.54 1.83
CA ARG A 89 -8.54 -14.46 0.91
C ARG A 89 -9.31 -14.54 -0.41
N ALA A 90 -9.44 -15.73 -0.98
CA ALA A 90 -10.20 -15.96 -2.21
C ALA A 90 -11.67 -15.54 -2.06
N GLN A 91 -12.31 -15.90 -0.97
CA GLN A 91 -13.68 -15.50 -0.67
C GLN A 91 -13.79 -13.99 -0.48
N ALA A 92 -12.82 -13.41 0.24
CA ALA A 92 -12.74 -11.99 0.50
C ALA A 92 -12.64 -11.14 -0.77
N ASN A 93 -11.86 -11.62 -1.74
CA ASN A 93 -11.54 -10.86 -2.94
C ASN A 93 -12.61 -10.96 -4.03
N GLN A 94 -13.53 -11.91 -3.96
CA GLN A 94 -14.58 -12.04 -4.97
C GLN A 94 -15.40 -10.74 -5.15
N ASP A 95 -15.71 -10.05 -4.08
CA ASP A 95 -16.44 -8.78 -4.13
C ASP A 95 -15.60 -7.62 -4.69
N ARG A 96 -14.28 -7.67 -4.50
CA ARG A 96 -13.38 -6.68 -5.09
C ARG A 96 -13.34 -6.82 -6.60
N VAL A 97 -13.31 -8.05 -7.11
CA VAL A 97 -13.42 -8.32 -8.56
C VAL A 97 -14.64 -7.61 -9.16
N GLU A 98 -15.81 -7.71 -8.50
CA GLU A 98 -17.04 -7.07 -8.98
C GLU A 98 -16.94 -5.54 -8.96
N ARG A 99 -16.36 -4.96 -7.89
CA ARG A 99 -16.15 -3.50 -7.76
C ARG A 99 -15.18 -2.98 -8.80
N MET A 100 -14.05 -3.64 -8.96
CA MET A 100 -13.04 -3.27 -9.95
C MET A 100 -13.59 -3.38 -11.37
N ALA A 101 -14.35 -4.42 -11.68
CA ALA A 101 -15.01 -4.58 -12.95
C ALA A 101 -16.06 -3.48 -13.22
N LYS A 102 -16.78 -3.02 -12.19
CA LYS A 102 -17.73 -1.88 -12.29
C LYS A 102 -16.98 -0.57 -12.55
N ALA A 103 -15.92 -0.29 -11.79
CA ALA A 103 -15.11 0.91 -11.93
C ALA A 103 -14.44 0.99 -13.32
N ARG A 104 -13.92 -0.13 -13.84
CA ARG A 104 -13.31 -0.20 -15.17
C ARG A 104 -14.30 -0.01 -16.31
N ARG A 105 -15.50 -0.58 -16.20
CA ARG A 105 -16.57 -0.33 -17.17
C ARG A 105 -16.91 1.15 -17.29
N GLN A 106 -16.84 1.88 -16.18
CA GLN A 106 -17.05 3.33 -16.14
C GLN A 106 -15.86 4.13 -16.70
N ALA A 107 -14.62 3.66 -16.45
CA ALA A 107 -13.40 4.36 -16.86
C ALA A 107 -12.93 4.08 -18.30
N GLY A 108 -13.37 2.99 -18.94
CA GLY A 108 -13.03 2.63 -20.32
C GLY A 108 -11.56 2.37 -20.61
N LYS A 109 -10.73 2.08 -19.60
CA LYS A 109 -9.27 1.91 -19.72
C LYS A 109 -8.80 0.52 -19.31
N ARG A 110 -7.80 0.00 -20.04
CA ARG A 110 -7.13 -1.28 -19.77
C ARG A 110 -5.80 -1.06 -19.05
N GLY A 111 -5.47 -1.92 -18.11
CA GLY A 111 -4.13 -2.07 -17.52
C GLY A 111 -3.81 -1.09 -16.39
N VAL A 112 -3.89 0.21 -16.63
CA VAL A 112 -3.73 1.25 -15.62
C VAL A 112 -5.06 1.98 -15.53
N GLY A 113 -5.81 1.71 -14.47
CA GLY A 113 -7.16 2.24 -14.35
C GLY A 113 -7.21 3.48 -13.49
N GLN A 114 -7.57 4.61 -14.04
CA GLN A 114 -8.24 5.60 -13.19
C GLN A 114 -9.54 4.96 -12.70
N VAL A 115 -9.58 4.64 -11.44
CA VAL A 115 -10.83 4.37 -10.76
C VAL A 115 -11.46 5.72 -10.51
N ASN A 116 -12.40 6.14 -11.32
CA ASN A 116 -13.15 7.40 -11.31
C ASN A 116 -12.34 8.64 -10.84
N GLY A 117 -12.60 9.82 -11.34
CA GLY A 117 -11.89 11.07 -11.01
C GLY A 117 -12.03 11.55 -9.54
N SER A 118 -12.30 10.64 -8.60
CA SER A 118 -12.47 10.93 -7.17
C SER A 118 -11.17 11.22 -6.44
N TYR A 119 -10.00 10.89 -7.03
CA TYR A 119 -8.69 11.10 -6.40
C TYR A 119 -8.03 12.42 -6.83
N PHE A 120 -8.83 13.45 -7.05
CA PHE A 120 -8.39 14.79 -7.34
C PHE A 120 -9.11 15.84 -6.50
N GLY A 121 -8.41 16.95 -6.26
CA GLY A 121 -8.93 18.07 -5.47
C GLY A 121 -8.93 17.80 -3.98
N LYS A 122 -9.71 18.58 -3.26
CA LYS A 122 -9.86 18.45 -1.81
C LYS A 122 -10.92 17.44 -1.47
N LYS A 123 -10.59 16.51 -0.60
CA LYS A 123 -11.50 15.48 -0.09
C LYS A 123 -11.42 15.42 1.44
N LYS A 124 -12.54 15.11 2.06
CA LYS A 124 -12.61 14.87 3.49
C LYS A 124 -12.33 13.40 3.80
N GLY A 125 -11.44 13.14 4.76
CA GLY A 125 -11.25 11.82 5.37
C GLY A 125 -11.86 11.77 6.76
N LEU A 126 -12.14 10.59 7.29
CA LEU A 126 -12.67 10.40 8.63
C LEU A 126 -11.77 9.47 9.45
N ILE A 127 -11.31 9.95 10.61
CA ILE A 127 -10.62 9.14 11.61
C ILE A 127 -11.44 9.14 12.90
N ILE A 128 -11.89 7.95 13.31
CA ILE A 128 -12.65 7.74 14.53
C ILE A 128 -11.72 7.12 15.56
N LEU A 129 -11.48 7.81 16.67
CA LEU A 129 -10.69 7.30 17.79
C LEU A 129 -11.57 6.40 18.65
N ALA A 130 -11.23 5.11 18.75
CA ALA A 130 -11.96 4.12 19.53
C ALA A 130 -11.09 3.55 20.65
N GLN A 131 -11.59 3.58 21.88
CA GLN A 131 -10.92 2.96 23.03
C GLN A 131 -11.82 1.93 23.68
N TYR A 132 -11.20 0.86 24.19
CA TYR A 132 -11.92 -0.23 24.80
C TYR A 132 -12.33 0.09 26.24
N LYS A 133 -13.21 -0.72 26.81
CA LYS A 133 -13.63 -0.57 28.20
C LYS A 133 -12.46 -0.68 29.18
N ASP A 134 -11.55 -1.59 28.91
CA ASP A 134 -10.38 -1.95 29.71
C ASP A 134 -9.06 -1.36 29.19
N LYS A 135 -9.00 -0.83 27.96
CA LYS A 135 -7.78 -0.26 27.37
C LYS A 135 -8.07 1.11 26.77
N LYS A 136 -7.40 2.12 27.30
CA LYS A 136 -7.53 3.52 26.89
C LYS A 136 -6.29 3.98 26.15
N PHE A 137 -6.43 5.05 25.36
CA PHE A 137 -5.29 5.73 24.77
C PHE A 137 -4.27 6.14 25.85
N LYS A 138 -2.99 6.10 25.51
CA LYS A 138 -1.92 6.58 26.40
C LYS A 138 -2.10 8.09 26.68
N PHE A 139 -1.55 8.52 27.81
CA PHE A 139 -1.58 9.95 28.16
C PHE A 139 -0.96 10.81 27.04
N GLY A 140 -1.69 11.84 26.64
CA GLY A 140 -1.30 12.72 25.53
C GLY A 140 -1.70 12.24 24.12
N HIS A 141 -2.09 10.97 23.95
CA HIS A 141 -2.63 10.45 22.70
C HIS A 141 -4.13 10.74 22.64
N ASN A 142 -4.49 11.85 22.09
CA ASN A 142 -5.86 12.37 22.06
C ASN A 142 -6.23 12.95 20.69
N GLN A 143 -7.46 13.38 20.55
CA GLN A 143 -7.99 14.00 19.33
C GLN A 143 -7.08 15.13 18.80
N ALA A 144 -6.60 16.00 19.66
CA ALA A 144 -5.76 17.14 19.24
C ALA A 144 -4.41 16.68 18.68
N MET A 145 -3.81 15.62 19.26
CA MET A 145 -2.59 15.03 18.73
C MET A 145 -2.86 14.37 17.36
N TYR A 146 -3.88 13.51 17.27
CA TYR A 146 -4.16 12.81 16.02
C TYR A 146 -4.66 13.73 14.91
N ASN A 147 -5.33 14.83 15.25
CA ASN A 147 -5.63 15.87 14.28
C ASN A 147 -4.35 16.48 13.67
N LYS A 148 -3.29 16.67 14.46
CA LYS A 148 -1.98 17.10 13.94
C LYS A 148 -1.30 16.02 13.10
N VAL A 149 -1.32 14.78 13.55
CA VAL A 149 -0.78 13.63 12.79
C VAL A 149 -1.46 13.50 11.43
N ALA A 150 -2.78 13.73 11.39
CA ALA A 150 -3.54 13.63 10.15
C ALA A 150 -3.35 14.83 9.22
N ASN A 151 -3.33 16.08 9.75
CA ASN A 151 -3.57 17.28 8.95
C ASN A 151 -2.47 18.35 8.99
N ALA A 152 -1.60 18.38 10.00
CA ALA A 152 -0.70 19.52 10.17
C ALA A 152 0.44 19.49 9.14
N THR A 153 0.55 20.56 8.36
CA THR A 153 1.60 20.70 7.35
C THR A 153 2.98 20.68 7.99
N GLY A 154 3.89 19.83 7.48
CA GLY A 154 5.26 19.69 7.96
C GLY A 154 5.34 19.16 9.40
N TYR A 155 4.41 18.32 9.83
CA TYR A 155 4.34 17.80 11.20
C TYR A 155 5.57 16.97 11.57
N THR A 156 6.50 17.61 12.28
CA THR A 156 7.75 16.98 12.72
C THR A 156 7.82 16.97 14.24
N THR A 157 8.18 15.83 14.83
CA THR A 157 8.24 15.69 16.29
C THR A 157 9.42 14.83 16.74
N SER A 158 9.79 14.95 18.02
CA SER A 158 10.77 14.07 18.67
C SER A 158 10.31 12.61 18.78
N LEU A 159 9.03 12.32 18.53
CA LEU A 159 8.50 10.97 18.47
C LEU A 159 8.89 10.26 17.17
N GLY A 160 9.24 10.99 16.11
CA GLY A 160 9.70 10.44 14.84
C GLY A 160 8.88 10.87 13.61
N PHE A 161 7.74 11.55 13.78
CA PHE A 161 6.96 12.08 12.65
C PHE A 161 7.82 13.06 11.82
N VAL A 162 7.76 12.90 10.50
CA VAL A 162 8.48 13.72 9.51
C VAL A 162 7.53 14.45 8.55
N GLY A 163 6.25 14.25 8.71
CA GLY A 163 5.13 14.81 8.00
C GLY A 163 3.82 14.24 8.53
N SER A 164 2.69 14.80 8.10
CA SER A 164 1.35 14.29 8.39
C SER A 164 0.86 13.33 7.30
N VAL A 165 -0.28 12.66 7.54
CA VAL A 165 -0.98 11.86 6.52
C VAL A 165 -1.36 12.73 5.31
N LYS A 166 -1.84 13.96 5.56
CA LYS A 166 -2.12 14.95 4.52
C LYS A 166 -0.88 15.29 3.70
N ASP A 167 0.27 15.56 4.36
CA ASP A 167 1.54 15.82 3.67
C ASP A 167 1.94 14.64 2.77
N TYR A 168 1.72 13.41 3.26
CA TYR A 168 2.03 12.20 2.48
C TYR A 168 1.24 12.16 1.17
N PHE A 169 -0.09 12.14 1.23
CA PHE A 169 -0.94 12.03 0.03
C PHE A 169 -0.80 13.23 -0.90
N LEU A 170 -0.57 14.42 -0.34
CA LEU A 170 -0.32 15.62 -1.14
C LEU A 170 1.00 15.50 -1.94
N ALA A 171 2.06 14.96 -1.31
CA ALA A 171 3.33 14.70 -1.98
C ALA A 171 3.18 13.61 -3.06
N GLN A 172 2.50 12.49 -2.75
CA GLN A 172 2.32 11.40 -3.71
C GLN A 172 1.60 11.85 -4.97
N SER A 173 0.64 12.74 -4.85
CA SER A 173 -0.18 13.24 -5.94
C SER A 173 0.39 14.48 -6.66
N ASN A 174 1.60 14.93 -6.34
CA ASN A 174 2.15 16.20 -6.81
C ASN A 174 1.20 17.38 -6.53
N GLY A 175 0.55 17.40 -5.36
CA GLY A 175 -0.39 18.43 -4.95
C GLY A 175 -1.78 18.34 -5.59
N GLN A 176 -2.10 17.27 -6.31
CA GLN A 176 -3.38 17.12 -7.01
C GLN A 176 -4.49 16.52 -6.14
N PHE A 177 -4.14 15.82 -5.08
CA PHE A 177 -5.08 15.18 -4.14
C PHE A 177 -4.76 15.62 -2.72
N GLU A 178 -5.64 16.41 -2.13
CA GLU A 178 -5.51 16.95 -0.77
C GLU A 178 -6.56 16.32 0.14
N LEU A 179 -6.12 15.49 1.08
CA LEU A 179 -6.97 14.95 2.15
C LEU A 179 -6.97 15.90 3.35
N ASP A 180 -8.16 16.15 3.91
CA ASP A 180 -8.36 16.91 5.14
C ASP A 180 -9.24 16.07 6.07
N PHE A 181 -8.66 15.57 7.15
CA PHE A 181 -9.31 14.60 8.02
C PHE A 181 -10.09 15.27 9.14
N ASP A 182 -11.33 14.86 9.33
CA ASP A 182 -12.02 15.06 10.59
C ASP A 182 -11.63 13.94 11.56
N VAL A 183 -11.10 14.30 12.72
CA VAL A 183 -10.70 13.36 13.77
C VAL A 183 -11.67 13.52 14.94
N VAL A 184 -12.38 12.44 15.28
CA VAL A 184 -13.44 12.47 16.30
C VAL A 184 -13.22 11.42 17.41
N GLY A 185 -13.82 11.63 18.56
CA GLY A 185 -13.64 10.77 19.73
C GLY A 185 -12.52 11.30 20.67
N PRO A 186 -11.93 10.46 21.56
CA PRO A 186 -12.08 9.00 21.63
C PRO A 186 -13.41 8.53 22.23
N TYR A 187 -14.07 7.61 21.55
CA TYR A 187 -15.27 6.95 22.06
C TYR A 187 -14.90 5.69 22.84
N THR A 188 -15.60 5.46 23.96
CA THR A 188 -15.40 4.23 24.75
C THR A 188 -16.38 3.17 24.33
N LEU A 189 -15.88 2.12 23.69
CA LEU A 189 -16.63 0.96 23.27
C LEU A 189 -17.20 0.17 24.46
N ASN A 190 -18.27 -0.61 24.20
CA ASN A 190 -19.03 -1.30 25.25
C ASN A 190 -18.33 -2.54 25.83
N HIS A 191 -17.26 -3.05 25.17
CA HIS A 191 -16.56 -4.26 25.58
C HIS A 191 -15.05 -4.03 25.76
N GLU A 192 -14.40 -5.02 26.35
CA GLU A 192 -12.94 -5.12 26.47
C GLU A 192 -12.29 -5.40 25.09
N TYR A 193 -11.00 -5.09 24.93
CA TYR A 193 -10.31 -5.28 23.65
C TYR A 193 -10.35 -6.74 23.17
N ALA A 194 -10.23 -7.69 24.12
CA ALA A 194 -10.28 -9.11 23.82
C ALA A 194 -11.66 -9.58 23.27
N PHE A 195 -12.75 -8.87 23.55
CA PHE A 195 -14.03 -9.19 22.95
C PHE A 195 -14.02 -8.98 21.43
N TYR A 196 -13.32 -7.94 20.96
CA TYR A 196 -13.30 -7.58 19.53
C TYR A 196 -12.21 -8.32 18.76
N GLY A 197 -11.03 -8.52 19.35
CA GLY A 197 -9.86 -9.07 18.66
C GLY A 197 -9.61 -10.56 18.94
N ALA A 198 -10.25 -11.17 19.97
CA ALA A 198 -9.95 -12.55 20.31
C ALA A 198 -10.28 -13.52 19.16
N PRO A 199 -9.41 -14.53 18.93
CA PRO A 199 -9.66 -15.54 17.93
C PRO A 199 -10.83 -16.47 18.35
N SER A 200 -11.53 -17.03 17.36
CA SER A 200 -12.51 -18.10 17.55
C SER A 200 -12.12 -19.33 16.74
N GLY A 201 -11.64 -20.35 17.39
CA GLY A 201 -11.01 -21.49 16.71
C GLY A 201 -9.71 -21.06 16.04
N SER A 202 -9.67 -21.12 14.72
CA SER A 202 -8.55 -20.65 13.89
C SER A 202 -8.84 -19.32 13.17
N ASP A 203 -9.99 -18.67 13.44
CA ASP A 203 -10.35 -17.38 12.86
C ASP A 203 -9.87 -16.27 13.80
N HIS A 204 -9.10 -15.33 13.26
CA HIS A 204 -8.65 -14.15 13.97
C HIS A 204 -9.68 -13.02 13.83
N ASP A 205 -9.66 -12.07 14.77
CA ASP A 205 -10.39 -10.80 14.69
C ASP A 205 -11.88 -10.91 14.35
N VAL A 206 -12.51 -11.98 14.83
CA VAL A 206 -13.90 -12.35 14.43
C VAL A 206 -14.93 -11.26 14.70
N ARG A 207 -14.61 -10.27 15.55
CA ARG A 207 -15.48 -9.15 15.89
C ARG A 207 -14.87 -7.78 15.62
N ALA A 208 -13.81 -7.68 14.82
CA ALA A 208 -13.25 -6.38 14.43
C ALA A 208 -14.30 -5.49 13.74
N ARG A 209 -15.18 -6.08 12.94
CA ARG A 209 -16.31 -5.37 12.31
C ARG A 209 -17.33 -4.85 13.31
N ASP A 210 -17.54 -5.54 14.42
CA ASP A 210 -18.41 -5.08 15.51
C ASP A 210 -17.81 -3.84 16.19
N MET A 211 -16.47 -3.79 16.36
CA MET A 211 -15.75 -2.62 16.87
C MET A 211 -15.97 -1.40 15.96
N VAL A 212 -15.74 -1.59 14.66
CA VAL A 212 -15.88 -0.50 13.66
C VAL A 212 -17.32 -0.02 13.57
N TYR A 213 -18.29 -0.95 13.50
CA TYR A 213 -19.71 -0.60 13.48
C TYR A 213 -20.10 0.23 14.71
N GLU A 214 -19.68 -0.18 15.89
CA GLU A 214 -19.97 0.53 17.13
C GLU A 214 -19.32 1.92 17.17
N ALA A 215 -18.08 2.03 16.70
CA ALA A 215 -17.39 3.31 16.57
C ALA A 215 -18.13 4.27 15.63
N CYS A 216 -18.63 3.77 14.47
CA CYS A 216 -19.43 4.56 13.54
C CYS A 216 -20.75 5.01 14.16
N VAL A 217 -21.44 4.14 14.91
CA VAL A 217 -22.68 4.51 15.63
C VAL A 217 -22.43 5.62 16.64
N MET A 218 -21.31 5.57 17.37
CA MET A 218 -20.97 6.59 18.37
C MET A 218 -20.55 7.92 17.73
N ALA A 219 -19.89 7.87 16.58
CA ALA A 219 -19.46 9.06 15.85
C ALA A 219 -20.59 9.81 15.14
N ASP A 220 -21.73 9.16 14.89
CA ASP A 220 -22.86 9.71 14.09
C ASP A 220 -23.46 11.03 14.65
N ALA A 221 -23.25 11.29 15.94
CA ALA A 221 -23.68 12.56 16.56
C ALA A 221 -22.68 13.71 16.32
N ASP A 222 -21.46 13.41 15.94
CA ASP A 222 -20.36 14.38 15.83
C ASP A 222 -19.90 14.62 14.38
N VAL A 223 -20.38 13.79 13.42
CA VAL A 223 -19.99 13.86 12.01
C VAL A 223 -21.20 13.77 11.08
N ASP A 224 -21.12 14.49 9.97
CA ASP A 224 -22.02 14.28 8.83
C ASP A 224 -21.35 13.37 7.81
N TYR A 225 -21.81 12.13 7.71
CA TYR A 225 -21.21 11.11 6.83
C TYR A 225 -21.28 11.48 5.35
N ALA A 226 -22.16 12.37 4.92
CA ALA A 226 -22.22 12.84 3.53
C ALA A 226 -20.97 13.63 3.11
N ASN A 227 -20.19 14.15 4.05
CA ASN A 227 -18.92 14.82 3.75
C ASN A 227 -17.83 13.85 3.23
N TYR A 228 -17.98 12.56 3.46
CA TYR A 228 -17.01 11.51 3.11
C TYR A 228 -17.47 10.63 1.94
N ASP A 229 -18.60 10.94 1.34
CA ASP A 229 -19.09 10.40 0.07
C ASP A 229 -18.54 11.31 -1.07
N TRP A 230 -17.41 10.89 -1.65
CA TRP A 230 -16.67 11.76 -2.57
C TRP A 230 -17.25 11.81 -3.97
N ASP A 231 -18.00 10.81 -4.39
CA ASP A 231 -18.58 10.70 -5.73
C ASP A 231 -20.10 10.79 -5.76
N GLY A 232 -20.74 10.92 -4.60
CA GLY A 232 -22.17 11.13 -4.47
C GLY A 232 -23.02 9.88 -4.70
N ASP A 233 -22.44 8.69 -4.50
CA ASP A 233 -23.13 7.42 -4.73
C ASP A 233 -23.92 6.92 -3.49
N GLY A 234 -23.86 7.67 -2.39
CA GLY A 234 -24.53 7.36 -1.12
C GLY A 234 -23.69 6.47 -0.19
N TYR A 235 -22.44 6.22 -0.51
CA TYR A 235 -21.49 5.46 0.31
C TYR A 235 -20.28 6.30 0.70
N VAL A 236 -19.86 6.16 1.96
CA VAL A 236 -18.58 6.70 2.44
C VAL A 236 -17.45 5.91 1.79
N GLU A 237 -16.45 6.58 1.20
CA GLU A 237 -15.31 5.90 0.59
C GLU A 237 -14.52 5.10 1.60
N GLN A 238 -14.25 5.68 2.77
CA GLN A 238 -13.66 4.94 3.88
C GLN A 238 -13.86 5.67 5.22
N ALA A 239 -14.18 4.91 6.28
CA ALA A 239 -14.02 5.32 7.66
C ALA A 239 -12.79 4.63 8.27
N TYR A 240 -11.83 5.40 8.78
CA TYR A 240 -10.68 4.85 9.49
C TYR A 240 -10.93 4.82 11.00
N VAL A 241 -10.83 3.64 11.62
CA VAL A 241 -10.92 3.50 13.08
C VAL A 241 -9.54 3.29 13.68
N LEU A 242 -9.05 4.29 14.41
CA LEU A 242 -7.81 4.19 15.15
C LEU A 242 -8.13 3.73 16.58
N TYR A 243 -7.71 2.50 16.91
CA TYR A 243 -8.03 1.86 18.18
C TYR A 243 -6.88 1.93 19.19
N ALA A 244 -7.23 2.01 20.49
CA ALA A 244 -6.27 2.14 21.58
C ALA A 244 -5.43 0.87 21.77
N GLY A 245 -4.14 1.03 22.00
CA GLY A 245 -3.18 -0.05 22.30
C GLY A 245 -2.46 -0.57 21.06
N LEU A 246 -1.88 -1.78 21.19
CA LEU A 246 -1.09 -2.45 20.15
C LEU A 246 -1.99 -3.12 19.12
N GLY A 247 -1.49 -3.17 17.86
CA GLY A 247 -2.02 -4.05 16.82
C GLY A 247 -1.28 -5.39 16.76
N GLN A 248 -1.95 -6.45 16.34
CA GLN A 248 -1.36 -7.79 16.30
C GLN A 248 -0.17 -7.86 15.34
N ALA A 249 -0.26 -7.27 14.16
CA ALA A 249 0.80 -7.24 13.14
C ALA A 249 2.14 -6.69 13.66
N ALA A 250 2.11 -5.79 14.64
CA ALA A 250 3.28 -5.14 15.21
C ALA A 250 3.61 -5.59 16.65
N GLY A 251 3.18 -6.79 17.04
CA GLY A 251 3.57 -7.44 18.28
C GLY A 251 2.55 -7.39 19.42
N GLY A 252 1.31 -7.03 19.15
CA GLY A 252 0.20 -7.23 20.07
C GLY A 252 -0.03 -8.71 20.40
N ASP A 253 -0.78 -8.98 21.46
CA ASP A 253 -1.19 -10.35 21.78
C ASP A 253 -2.31 -10.85 20.84
N GLU A 254 -2.67 -12.12 20.96
CA GLU A 254 -3.64 -12.78 20.09
C GLU A 254 -5.08 -12.26 20.23
N ASN A 255 -5.33 -11.41 21.22
CA ASN A 255 -6.62 -10.76 21.42
C ASN A 255 -6.64 -9.31 20.87
N THR A 256 -5.55 -8.85 20.29
CA THR A 256 -5.48 -7.55 19.62
C THR A 256 -5.88 -7.69 18.16
N ILE A 257 -6.49 -6.65 17.61
CA ILE A 257 -6.92 -6.64 16.20
C ILE A 257 -5.71 -6.45 15.28
N TRP A 258 -5.68 -7.19 14.18
CA TRP A 258 -4.78 -6.93 13.06
C TRP A 258 -5.22 -5.67 12.31
N PRO A 259 -4.33 -4.70 12.03
CA PRO A 259 -4.68 -3.57 11.16
C PRO A 259 -5.11 -4.06 9.79
N HIS A 260 -6.25 -3.57 9.29
CA HIS A 260 -6.77 -4.03 8.00
C HIS A 260 -7.81 -3.08 7.39
N GLU A 261 -8.00 -3.18 6.07
CA GLU A 261 -9.15 -2.66 5.32
C GLU A 261 -10.19 -3.77 5.11
N SER A 262 -11.46 -3.45 5.21
CA SER A 262 -12.55 -4.39 4.95
C SER A 262 -13.90 -3.69 4.76
N LYS A 263 -14.98 -4.52 4.71
CA LYS A 263 -16.36 -4.03 4.65
C LYS A 263 -17.22 -4.51 5.80
N LEU A 264 -18.03 -3.59 6.32
CA LEU A 264 -18.97 -3.87 7.41
C LEU A 264 -20.05 -4.89 7.03
N GLN A 265 -20.49 -4.91 5.76
CA GLN A 265 -21.53 -5.82 5.28
C GLN A 265 -21.23 -7.31 5.51
N TYR A 266 -19.96 -7.68 5.69
CA TYR A 266 -19.57 -9.05 5.99
C TYR A 266 -19.64 -9.40 7.48
N GLY A 267 -19.89 -8.41 8.32
CA GLY A 267 -20.12 -8.63 9.74
C GLY A 267 -21.60 -8.92 10.04
N PRO A 268 -21.90 -9.39 11.25
CA PRO A 268 -23.25 -9.79 11.64
C PRO A 268 -24.25 -8.61 11.71
N LYS A 269 -23.75 -7.37 11.79
CA LYS A 269 -24.57 -6.15 11.87
C LYS A 269 -24.82 -5.51 10.49
N GLY A 270 -24.11 -5.97 9.45
CA GLY A 270 -24.15 -5.35 8.12
C GLY A 270 -23.52 -3.96 8.07
N SER A 271 -23.74 -3.23 6.98
CA SER A 271 -23.31 -1.85 6.82
C SER A 271 -23.98 -0.92 7.83
N TYR A 272 -23.29 0.15 8.23
CA TYR A 272 -23.89 1.20 9.03
C TYR A 272 -24.58 2.22 8.13
N VAL A 273 -25.83 2.60 8.47
CA VAL A 273 -26.59 3.64 7.77
C VAL A 273 -26.72 4.84 8.71
N SER A 274 -26.20 6.00 8.28
CA SER A 274 -26.28 7.25 9.04
C SER A 274 -27.74 7.64 9.30
N LYS A 275 -28.02 8.11 10.52
CA LYS A 275 -29.38 8.46 10.94
C LYS A 275 -29.90 9.74 10.29
N ASP A 276 -29.00 10.69 10.00
CA ASP A 276 -29.39 12.02 9.57
C ASP A 276 -29.68 12.11 8.07
N ASN A 277 -28.91 11.38 7.24
CA ASN A 277 -28.96 11.51 5.77
C ASN A 277 -29.04 10.19 5.01
N GLY A 278 -28.95 9.05 5.70
CA GLY A 278 -29.05 7.72 5.08
C GLY A 278 -27.80 7.29 4.30
N VAL A 279 -26.70 8.02 4.39
CA VAL A 279 -25.42 7.63 3.78
C VAL A 279 -24.88 6.38 4.46
N VAL A 280 -24.33 5.47 3.66
CA VAL A 280 -23.90 4.15 4.10
C VAL A 280 -22.40 4.11 4.37
N VAL A 281 -22.01 3.74 5.58
CA VAL A 281 -20.63 3.37 5.90
C VAL A 281 -20.50 1.86 5.72
N ASN A 282 -19.72 1.45 4.75
CA ASN A 282 -19.47 0.04 4.45
C ASN A 282 -17.96 -0.26 4.39
N THR A 283 -17.20 0.47 3.56
CA THR A 283 -15.76 0.35 3.50
C THR A 283 -15.13 1.00 4.72
N TYR A 284 -14.24 0.30 5.38
CA TYR A 284 -13.51 0.81 6.53
C TYR A 284 -12.06 0.32 6.52
N ALA A 285 -11.19 1.05 7.19
CA ALA A 285 -9.91 0.54 7.64
C ALA A 285 -9.77 0.73 9.15
N CYS A 286 -8.88 -0.03 9.77
CA CYS A 286 -8.55 0.16 11.17
C CYS A 286 -7.06 -0.05 11.43
N GLY A 287 -6.55 0.61 12.46
CA GLY A 287 -5.15 0.50 12.86
C GLY A 287 -4.93 0.90 14.32
N PRO A 288 -3.77 0.52 14.88
CA PRO A 288 -3.48 0.69 16.30
C PRO A 288 -2.96 2.08 16.64
N GLU A 289 -3.11 2.43 17.91
CA GLU A 289 -2.41 3.54 18.54
C GLU A 289 -0.90 3.29 18.65
N LEU A 290 -0.52 2.04 18.96
CA LEU A 290 0.83 1.68 19.39
C LEU A 290 1.45 0.59 18.52
N THR A 291 2.77 0.66 18.39
CA THR A 291 3.64 -0.39 17.82
C THR A 291 4.73 -0.77 18.83
N LEU A 292 5.36 -1.94 18.65
CA LEU A 292 6.56 -2.30 19.40
C LEU A 292 7.81 -1.82 18.67
N GLN A 293 8.69 -1.17 19.41
CA GLN A 293 10.02 -0.80 18.98
C GLN A 293 11.07 -1.67 19.69
N TYR A 294 11.99 -2.25 18.91
CA TYR A 294 13.16 -2.92 19.46
C TYR A 294 14.11 -1.92 20.12
N THR A 295 14.62 -2.28 21.29
CA THR A 295 15.67 -1.56 22.00
C THR A 295 16.72 -2.55 22.49
N PRO A 296 17.96 -2.12 22.85
CA PRO A 296 18.98 -3.02 23.39
C PRO A 296 18.59 -3.79 24.66
N ILE A 297 17.57 -3.32 25.36
CA ILE A 297 17.05 -3.93 26.60
C ILE A 297 15.70 -4.62 26.41
N GLY A 298 15.24 -4.80 25.16
CA GLY A 298 13.96 -5.43 24.80
C GLY A 298 13.05 -4.54 23.98
N TYR A 299 11.76 -4.85 23.96
CA TYR A 299 10.76 -4.06 23.25
C TYR A 299 10.10 -3.04 24.17
N ARG A 300 9.78 -1.88 23.60
CA ARG A 300 8.94 -0.88 24.24
C ARG A 300 7.77 -0.49 23.35
N GLU A 301 6.65 -0.18 23.95
CA GLU A 301 5.52 0.44 23.26
C GLU A 301 5.84 1.89 22.91
N ARG A 302 5.48 2.29 21.70
CA ARG A 302 5.51 3.68 21.24
C ARG A 302 4.31 3.95 20.37
N VAL A 303 3.99 5.24 20.13
CA VAL A 303 2.98 5.61 19.15
C VAL A 303 3.35 5.03 17.78
N ASP A 304 2.38 4.49 17.06
CA ASP A 304 2.59 4.07 15.67
C ASP A 304 2.77 5.29 14.78
N GLY A 305 3.55 5.13 13.70
CA GLY A 305 3.73 6.15 12.69
C GLY A 305 2.52 6.27 11.78
N ILE A 306 2.70 7.00 10.66
CA ILE A 306 1.63 7.13 9.66
C ILE A 306 1.63 5.99 8.63
N GLY A 307 2.65 5.13 8.63
CA GLY A 307 2.84 4.11 7.59
C GLY A 307 1.69 3.12 7.53
N THR A 308 1.28 2.56 8.68
CA THR A 308 0.11 1.65 8.76
C THR A 308 -1.17 2.36 8.31
N LEU A 309 -1.42 3.58 8.80
CA LEU A 309 -2.61 4.33 8.40
C LEU A 309 -2.63 4.62 6.89
N CYS A 310 -1.50 5.07 6.34
CA CYS A 310 -1.41 5.35 4.90
C CYS A 310 -1.59 4.09 4.06
N HIS A 311 -1.04 2.94 4.49
CA HIS A 311 -1.21 1.66 3.81
C HIS A 311 -2.68 1.25 3.76
N GLU A 312 -3.33 1.13 4.93
CA GLU A 312 -4.73 0.71 5.01
C GLU A 312 -5.68 1.69 4.32
N PHE A 313 -5.41 3.00 4.41
CA PHE A 313 -6.19 4.00 3.70
C PHE A 313 -6.01 3.88 2.17
N SER A 314 -4.84 3.46 1.70
CA SER A 314 -4.54 3.33 0.27
C SER A 314 -5.33 2.21 -0.40
N HIS A 315 -5.77 1.20 0.34
CA HIS A 315 -6.68 0.17 -0.18
C HIS A 315 -8.01 0.76 -0.65
N CYS A 316 -8.52 1.84 -0.03
CA CYS A 316 -9.72 2.52 -0.52
C CYS A 316 -9.50 3.21 -1.87
N LEU A 317 -8.24 3.57 -2.19
CA LEU A 317 -7.87 4.07 -3.51
C LEU A 317 -7.77 2.95 -4.57
N GLY A 318 -7.97 1.69 -4.17
CA GLY A 318 -7.99 0.53 -5.05
C GLY A 318 -6.65 -0.18 -5.22
N TYR A 319 -5.62 0.19 -4.45
CA TYR A 319 -4.33 -0.50 -4.52
C TYR A 319 -4.39 -1.87 -3.87
N PRO A 320 -3.82 -2.91 -4.51
CA PRO A 320 -3.62 -4.22 -3.89
C PRO A 320 -2.41 -4.19 -2.96
N ASP A 321 -2.27 -5.23 -2.14
CA ASP A 321 -1.00 -5.53 -1.51
C ASP A 321 0.05 -5.93 -2.55
N LEU A 322 1.25 -5.40 -2.40
CA LEU A 322 2.39 -5.66 -3.28
C LEU A 322 3.48 -6.49 -2.60
N TYR A 323 3.19 -7.07 -1.44
CA TYR A 323 3.97 -8.16 -0.85
C TYR A 323 3.38 -9.54 -1.24
N ASP A 324 4.07 -10.61 -0.91
CA ASP A 324 3.57 -11.98 -1.11
C ASP A 324 2.51 -12.33 -0.06
N THR A 325 1.25 -12.13 -0.41
CA THR A 325 0.11 -12.39 0.47
C THR A 325 -0.10 -13.88 0.78
N ALA A 326 0.42 -14.78 -0.04
CA ALA A 326 0.36 -16.23 0.21
C ALA A 326 1.46 -16.75 1.15
N GLY A 327 2.40 -15.89 1.59
CA GLY A 327 3.44 -16.27 2.54
C GLY A 327 4.51 -17.21 1.99
N GLY A 328 4.67 -17.32 0.67
CA GLY A 328 5.69 -18.11 -0.01
C GLY A 328 7.12 -17.56 0.18
N GLY A 329 7.22 -16.31 0.65
CA GLY A 329 8.50 -15.64 0.89
C GLY A 329 9.05 -14.91 -0.33
N HIS A 330 8.23 -14.67 -1.34
CA HIS A 330 8.60 -13.88 -2.51
C HIS A 330 8.80 -12.41 -2.15
N PHE A 331 9.63 -11.71 -2.93
CA PHE A 331 10.07 -10.35 -2.60
C PHE A 331 8.93 -9.32 -2.63
N GLY A 332 8.06 -9.40 -3.64
CA GLY A 332 7.06 -8.36 -3.91
C GLY A 332 7.71 -7.05 -4.33
N MET A 333 7.41 -5.97 -3.61
CA MET A 333 8.07 -4.67 -3.77
C MET A 333 9.00 -4.31 -2.59
N GLY A 334 9.16 -5.23 -1.64
CA GLY A 334 10.06 -5.05 -0.49
C GLY A 334 9.76 -3.79 0.32
N ASN A 335 10.82 -3.11 0.75
CA ASN A 335 10.71 -1.83 1.49
C ASN A 335 10.72 -0.60 0.57
N PHE A 336 10.63 -0.79 -0.76
CA PHE A 336 10.57 0.32 -1.72
C PHE A 336 9.16 0.85 -1.95
N ASP A 337 8.14 0.18 -1.41
CA ASP A 337 6.74 0.49 -1.67
C ASP A 337 5.89 0.47 -0.40
N LEU A 338 4.92 1.41 -0.29
CA LEU A 338 4.00 1.50 0.84
C LEU A 338 3.10 0.26 0.96
N MET A 339 2.60 -0.25 -0.19
CA MET A 339 1.71 -1.42 -0.23
C MET A 339 2.46 -2.74 -0.05
N SER A 340 3.71 -2.67 0.39
CA SER A 340 4.57 -3.78 0.76
C SER A 340 5.23 -3.54 2.12
N GLY A 341 6.46 -3.99 2.34
CA GLY A 341 7.17 -3.80 3.61
C GLY A 341 7.52 -2.34 3.96
N GLY A 342 7.39 -1.44 3.01
CA GLY A 342 7.72 -0.01 3.16
C GLY A 342 6.84 0.73 4.18
N SER A 343 5.63 0.25 4.48
CA SER A 343 4.79 0.81 5.53
C SER A 343 5.49 0.89 6.90
N TYR A 344 6.49 0.03 7.13
CA TYR A 344 7.29 0.02 8.35
C TYR A 344 8.59 0.83 8.29
N ASN A 345 8.89 1.49 7.18
CA ASN A 345 10.12 2.28 7.04
C ASN A 345 10.18 3.39 8.10
N GLY A 346 11.40 3.56 8.67
CA GLY A 346 11.58 4.53 9.75
C GLY A 346 10.70 4.27 10.97
N GLU A 347 10.41 3.00 11.30
CA GLU A 347 9.47 2.60 12.37
C GLU A 347 8.05 3.12 12.11
N SER A 348 7.57 3.02 10.86
CA SER A 348 6.30 3.52 10.32
C SER A 348 6.16 5.05 10.26
N PHE A 349 7.21 5.81 10.60
CA PHE A 349 7.16 7.29 10.58
C PHE A 349 7.50 7.91 9.22
N CYS A 350 8.20 7.17 8.37
CA CYS A 350 8.66 7.63 7.07
C CYS A 350 8.41 6.55 6.00
N PRO A 351 7.13 6.27 5.68
CA PRO A 351 6.82 5.35 4.59
C PRO A 351 7.39 5.90 3.27
N PRO A 352 7.77 5.03 2.31
CA PRO A 352 8.31 5.47 1.04
C PRO A 352 7.25 6.15 0.19
N ASN A 353 7.69 6.84 -0.85
CA ASN A 353 6.78 7.29 -1.90
C ASN A 353 6.08 6.09 -2.54
N PHE A 354 4.86 6.32 -3.03
CA PHE A 354 4.25 5.41 -3.99
C PHE A 354 5.17 5.20 -5.19
N SER A 355 5.18 3.99 -5.72
CA SER A 355 5.85 3.68 -6.97
C SER A 355 5.21 4.42 -8.17
N ALA A 356 5.92 4.46 -9.28
CA ALA A 356 5.38 4.98 -10.53
C ALA A 356 4.08 4.28 -10.95
N TYR A 357 3.93 3.00 -10.63
CA TYR A 357 2.72 2.23 -10.90
C TYR A 357 1.49 2.83 -10.20
N GLU A 358 1.57 3.03 -8.89
CA GLU A 358 0.48 3.54 -8.07
C GLU A 358 0.11 4.97 -8.44
N LYS A 359 1.10 5.84 -8.63
CA LYS A 359 0.88 7.23 -9.07
C LYS A 359 0.23 7.30 -10.46
N TRP A 360 0.63 6.41 -11.37
CA TRP A 360 0.01 6.30 -12.69
C TRP A 360 -1.40 5.71 -12.63
N PHE A 361 -1.60 4.69 -11.79
CA PHE A 361 -2.92 4.11 -11.53
C PHE A 361 -3.92 5.17 -11.04
N ALA A 362 -3.53 6.02 -10.10
CA ALA A 362 -4.35 7.12 -9.60
C ALA A 362 -4.54 8.25 -10.62
N GLY A 363 -3.75 8.27 -11.69
CA GLY A 363 -3.78 9.31 -12.72
C GLY A 363 -2.97 10.56 -12.36
N TRP A 364 -2.17 10.52 -11.28
CA TRP A 364 -1.38 11.66 -10.83
C TRP A 364 -0.14 11.92 -11.69
N ILE A 365 0.36 10.90 -12.38
CA ILE A 365 1.45 11.01 -13.34
C ILE A 365 1.08 10.34 -14.67
N LYS A 366 1.84 10.67 -15.72
CA LYS A 366 1.79 10.01 -17.01
C LYS A 366 3.23 9.67 -17.43
N PRO A 367 3.67 8.42 -17.29
CA PRO A 367 5.01 8.02 -17.70
C PRO A 367 5.27 8.31 -19.17
N THR A 368 6.48 8.75 -19.49
CA THR A 368 6.93 8.96 -20.87
C THR A 368 7.25 7.61 -21.52
N VAL A 369 6.70 7.33 -22.69
CA VAL A 369 6.97 6.09 -23.41
C VAL A 369 8.37 6.13 -24.03
N LEU A 370 9.19 5.11 -23.74
CA LEU A 370 10.44 4.87 -24.45
C LEU A 370 10.20 3.76 -25.49
N ASP A 371 10.25 4.14 -26.78
CA ASP A 371 9.98 3.26 -27.92
C ASP A 371 11.05 3.32 -29.03
N LYS A 372 12.05 4.19 -28.88
CA LYS A 372 13.16 4.38 -29.82
C LYS A 372 14.45 4.70 -29.10
N PRO A 373 15.63 4.48 -29.70
CA PRO A 373 16.91 4.83 -29.11
C PRO A 373 16.90 6.23 -28.50
N THR A 374 17.18 6.33 -27.21
CA THR A 374 17.08 7.57 -26.42
C THR A 374 18.20 7.62 -25.39
N THR A 375 18.84 8.76 -25.22
CA THR A 375 19.71 9.05 -24.09
C THR A 375 18.96 9.90 -23.07
N VAL A 376 18.91 9.46 -21.82
CA VAL A 376 18.33 10.21 -20.70
C VAL A 376 19.47 10.78 -19.87
N LYS A 377 19.40 12.09 -19.59
CA LYS A 377 20.41 12.83 -18.81
C LYS A 377 19.76 13.56 -17.65
N GLY A 378 20.33 13.39 -16.45
CA GLY A 378 19.92 14.11 -15.28
C GLY A 378 18.48 13.79 -14.85
N LEU A 379 18.05 12.52 -14.93
CA LEU A 379 16.73 12.10 -14.44
C LEU A 379 16.62 12.43 -12.95
N PRO A 380 15.75 13.39 -12.54
CA PRO A 380 15.60 13.78 -11.16
C PRO A 380 14.97 12.67 -10.33
N ALA A 381 15.21 12.69 -9.02
CA ALA A 381 14.51 11.80 -8.08
C ALA A 381 12.99 11.98 -8.17
N GLN A 382 12.25 10.91 -7.96
CA GLN A 382 10.78 10.94 -8.00
C GLN A 382 10.18 11.91 -6.98
N ASP A 383 10.81 12.06 -5.82
CA ASP A 383 10.42 13.00 -4.76
C ASP A 383 10.84 14.46 -5.03
N ALA A 384 11.54 14.72 -6.13
CA ALA A 384 11.81 16.07 -6.59
C ALA A 384 10.56 16.69 -7.23
N LYS A 385 10.45 18.01 -7.16
CA LYS A 385 9.31 18.79 -7.68
C LYS A 385 8.90 18.45 -9.13
N TYR A 386 9.80 17.85 -9.92
CA TYR A 386 9.60 17.49 -11.31
C TYR A 386 10.09 16.06 -11.61
N GLY A 387 9.87 15.15 -10.67
CA GLY A 387 10.16 13.74 -10.86
C GLY A 387 9.57 13.23 -12.17
N GLN A 388 10.39 12.55 -12.97
CA GLN A 388 9.99 12.00 -14.26
C GLN A 388 10.05 10.48 -14.20
N THR A 389 9.12 9.84 -14.91
CA THR A 389 9.05 8.37 -15.01
C THR A 389 8.93 7.96 -16.46
N PHE A 390 9.40 6.76 -16.77
CA PHE A 390 9.32 6.20 -18.11
C PHE A 390 8.60 4.85 -18.09
N VAL A 391 8.01 4.50 -19.23
CA VAL A 391 7.43 3.18 -19.47
C VAL A 391 8.00 2.58 -20.75
N ILE A 392 8.38 1.29 -20.67
CA ILE A 392 8.82 0.46 -21.79
C ILE A 392 7.84 -0.68 -21.93
N TYR A 393 7.05 -0.70 -23.00
CA TYR A 393 6.09 -1.76 -23.24
C TYR A 393 6.70 -2.99 -23.89
N ASN A 394 6.22 -4.19 -23.50
CA ASN A 394 6.36 -5.37 -24.31
C ASN A 394 5.54 -5.20 -25.61
N ASP A 395 6.17 -5.34 -26.78
CA ASP A 395 5.50 -5.13 -28.06
C ASP A 395 4.44 -6.19 -28.36
N GLN A 396 4.57 -7.37 -27.77
CA GLN A 396 3.64 -8.48 -27.97
C GLN A 396 2.43 -8.43 -27.02
N ASN A 397 2.59 -7.80 -25.86
CA ASN A 397 1.50 -7.59 -24.89
C ASN A 397 1.69 -6.29 -24.11
N LYS A 398 0.86 -5.29 -24.39
CA LYS A 398 0.96 -3.96 -23.72
C LYS A 398 0.52 -3.96 -22.26
N ASN A 399 -0.03 -5.04 -21.74
CA ASN A 399 -0.27 -5.22 -20.31
C ASN A 399 1.00 -5.60 -19.56
N GLU A 400 2.05 -6.02 -20.28
CA GLU A 400 3.38 -6.25 -19.71
C GLU A 400 4.32 -5.10 -20.10
N TYR A 401 4.98 -4.52 -19.10
CA TYR A 401 5.84 -3.36 -19.29
C TYR A 401 6.83 -3.18 -18.15
N TYR A 402 7.86 -2.38 -18.38
CA TYR A 402 8.75 -1.89 -17.33
C TYR A 402 8.42 -0.43 -17.02
N LEU A 403 8.46 -0.08 -15.73
CA LEU A 403 8.46 1.30 -15.26
C LEU A 403 9.86 1.67 -14.75
N ILE A 404 10.28 2.88 -15.04
CA ILE A 404 11.61 3.38 -14.68
C ILE A 404 11.43 4.66 -13.91
N GLU A 405 12.01 4.71 -12.72
CA GLU A 405 12.00 5.87 -11.84
C GLU A 405 13.30 5.99 -11.04
N ASN A 406 13.69 7.21 -10.70
CA ASN A 406 14.85 7.46 -9.85
C ASN A 406 14.38 7.62 -8.40
N ARG A 407 14.86 6.75 -7.51
CA ARG A 407 14.54 6.76 -6.07
C ARG A 407 15.79 7.16 -5.29
N GLN A 408 15.71 8.23 -4.47
CA GLN A 408 16.87 8.79 -3.78
C GLN A 408 16.57 9.08 -2.32
N GLN A 409 17.41 8.55 -1.43
CA GLN A 409 17.51 9.04 -0.07
C GLN A 409 18.07 10.48 -0.10
N GLY A 410 17.63 11.32 0.85
CA GLY A 410 18.13 12.70 0.96
C GLY A 410 17.50 13.71 -0.02
N VAL A 411 16.60 13.26 -0.89
CA VAL A 411 15.81 14.14 -1.75
C VAL A 411 14.35 14.04 -1.33
N GLY A 412 13.75 15.15 -0.89
CA GLY A 412 12.41 15.13 -0.30
C GLY A 412 12.37 14.48 1.09
N ILE A 413 11.20 13.95 1.49
CA ILE A 413 10.96 13.41 2.84
C ILE A 413 10.82 11.89 2.82
N TRP A 414 9.98 11.37 1.92
CA TRP A 414 9.39 10.04 2.08
C TRP A 414 10.34 8.91 1.69
N ASP A 415 11.27 9.14 0.77
CA ASP A 415 12.28 8.14 0.36
C ASP A 415 13.52 8.09 1.28
N ASN A 416 13.58 8.88 2.35
CA ASN A 416 14.74 8.97 3.24
C ASN A 416 15.03 7.68 4.03
N LYS A 417 14.12 6.72 4.06
CA LYS A 417 14.28 5.44 4.75
C LYS A 417 14.20 4.24 3.81
N LEU A 418 14.40 4.47 2.52
CA LEU A 418 14.58 3.39 1.55
C LEU A 418 15.81 2.54 1.88
N PRO A 419 15.87 1.27 1.48
CA PRO A 419 17.07 0.44 1.59
C PRO A 419 18.24 0.94 0.76
N ALA A 420 17.96 1.52 -0.42
CA ALA A 420 18.95 1.98 -1.39
C ALA A 420 18.49 3.26 -2.12
N SER A 421 19.46 3.91 -2.78
CA SER A 421 19.24 4.98 -3.76
C SER A 421 19.67 4.51 -5.14
N GLY A 422 18.93 4.87 -6.20
CA GLY A 422 19.25 4.48 -7.57
C GLY A 422 18.05 4.48 -8.52
N LEU A 423 18.29 3.97 -9.71
CA LEU A 423 17.25 3.72 -10.71
C LEU A 423 16.50 2.44 -10.33
N MET A 424 15.22 2.58 -10.01
CA MET A 424 14.31 1.46 -9.83
C MET A 424 13.67 1.10 -11.16
N ILE A 425 13.80 -0.15 -11.55
CA ILE A 425 13.18 -0.71 -12.76
C ILE A 425 12.17 -1.75 -12.31
N THR A 426 10.90 -1.42 -12.41
CA THR A 426 9.79 -2.29 -12.00
C THR A 426 9.25 -3.06 -13.21
N HIS A 427 9.12 -4.37 -13.08
CA HIS A 427 8.45 -5.23 -14.05
C HIS A 427 6.99 -5.38 -13.68
N VAL A 428 6.09 -5.09 -14.58
CA VAL A 428 4.65 -5.25 -14.43
C VAL A 428 4.13 -6.17 -15.53
N ASP A 429 3.50 -7.30 -15.16
CA ASP A 429 2.67 -8.14 -16.05
C ASP A 429 1.23 -8.15 -15.53
N TYR A 430 0.48 -7.16 -15.96
CA TYR A 430 -0.84 -6.85 -15.44
C TYR A 430 -1.89 -7.88 -15.87
N ASP A 431 -2.55 -8.50 -14.90
CA ASP A 431 -3.73 -9.34 -15.08
C ASP A 431 -4.86 -8.87 -14.16
N GLU A 432 -6.02 -8.57 -14.74
CA GLU A 432 -7.17 -8.03 -14.01
C GLU A 432 -7.67 -8.93 -12.89
N ASN A 433 -7.69 -10.24 -13.11
CA ASN A 433 -8.17 -11.19 -12.12
C ASN A 433 -7.21 -11.30 -10.94
N ILE A 434 -5.91 -11.34 -11.24
CA ILE A 434 -4.86 -11.42 -10.23
C ILE A 434 -4.84 -10.17 -9.34
N TRP A 435 -4.94 -8.98 -9.95
CA TRP A 435 -5.06 -7.72 -9.20
C TRP A 435 -6.30 -7.66 -8.33
N SER A 436 -7.44 -8.04 -8.89
CA SER A 436 -8.70 -8.05 -8.18
C SER A 436 -8.70 -9.05 -7.02
N PHE A 437 -7.92 -10.11 -7.14
CA PHE A 437 -7.82 -11.18 -6.15
C PHE A 437 -6.73 -10.95 -5.10
N ASN A 438 -6.01 -9.83 -5.17
CA ASN A 438 -4.94 -9.44 -4.23
C ASN A 438 -3.80 -10.46 -4.10
N ASN A 439 -3.46 -11.17 -5.16
CA ASN A 439 -2.35 -12.12 -5.19
C ASN A 439 -1.27 -11.74 -6.21
N VAL A 440 -1.06 -10.43 -6.40
CA VAL A 440 -0.17 -9.83 -7.42
C VAL A 440 1.22 -10.45 -7.40
N ASN A 441 1.80 -10.63 -6.23
CA ASN A 441 3.16 -11.16 -6.04
C ASN A 441 3.21 -12.51 -5.33
N SER A 442 2.07 -13.20 -5.22
CA SER A 442 1.99 -14.56 -4.68
C SER A 442 1.99 -15.58 -5.80
N ILE A 443 2.88 -16.56 -5.73
CA ILE A 443 2.89 -17.69 -6.68
C ILE A 443 1.98 -18.77 -6.13
N VAL A 444 0.81 -18.94 -6.75
CA VAL A 444 -0.28 -19.79 -6.25
C VAL A 444 -0.95 -20.57 -7.37
N ASN A 445 -1.44 -21.76 -7.03
CA ASN A 445 -2.20 -22.61 -7.96
C ASN A 445 -3.52 -23.03 -7.30
N TYR A 446 -4.48 -22.12 -7.32
CA TYR A 446 -5.78 -22.32 -6.70
C TYR A 446 -6.61 -23.40 -7.40
N SER A 447 -6.48 -23.54 -8.73
CA SER A 447 -7.23 -24.55 -9.48
C SER A 447 -6.91 -25.98 -9.06
N ASN A 448 -5.64 -26.27 -8.76
CA ASN A 448 -5.24 -27.57 -8.22
C ASN A 448 -5.73 -27.82 -6.79
N GLN A 449 -5.88 -26.75 -6.01
CA GLN A 449 -6.22 -26.87 -4.59
C GLN A 449 -7.73 -26.87 -4.36
N TYR A 450 -8.47 -26.03 -5.10
CA TYR A 450 -9.87 -25.73 -4.83
C TYR A 450 -10.81 -26.04 -5.99
N GLY A 451 -10.27 -26.38 -7.16
CA GLY A 451 -11.03 -26.75 -8.36
C GLY A 451 -10.90 -25.75 -9.51
N SER A 452 -11.22 -26.23 -10.72
CA SER A 452 -11.00 -25.51 -11.97
C SER A 452 -11.70 -24.14 -12.08
N GLN A 453 -12.72 -23.88 -11.27
CA GLN A 453 -13.39 -22.58 -11.23
C GLN A 453 -12.48 -21.45 -10.73
N TYR A 454 -11.39 -21.79 -10.02
CA TYR A 454 -10.40 -20.82 -9.51
C TYR A 454 -9.21 -20.61 -10.45
N ALA A 455 -9.16 -21.28 -11.60
CA ALA A 455 -8.03 -21.21 -12.54
C ALA A 455 -7.72 -19.78 -13.04
N ILE A 456 -8.71 -18.90 -13.06
CA ILE A 456 -8.53 -17.48 -13.44
C ILE A 456 -7.70 -16.67 -12.42
N TYR A 457 -7.46 -17.24 -11.24
CA TYR A 457 -6.68 -16.65 -10.16
C TYR A 457 -5.34 -17.35 -9.94
N ASP A 458 -5.03 -18.39 -10.74
CA ASP A 458 -3.72 -19.03 -10.71
C ASP A 458 -2.66 -18.02 -11.13
N ASN A 459 -1.59 -17.96 -10.36
CA ASN A 459 -0.49 -17.02 -10.59
C ASN A 459 0.85 -17.77 -10.51
N ASP A 460 1.62 -17.75 -11.59
CA ASP A 460 2.84 -18.54 -11.76
C ASP A 460 4.13 -17.74 -11.55
N HIS A 461 4.02 -16.41 -11.35
CA HIS A 461 5.16 -15.51 -11.09
C HIS A 461 4.73 -14.26 -10.35
N GLN A 462 5.70 -13.51 -9.81
CA GLN A 462 5.46 -12.16 -9.28
C GLN A 462 5.16 -11.21 -10.44
N ARG A 463 4.04 -10.49 -10.38
CA ARG A 463 3.55 -9.67 -11.51
C ARG A 463 3.81 -8.18 -11.36
N LEU A 464 4.23 -7.72 -10.20
CA LEU A 464 4.69 -6.37 -9.97
C LEU A 464 5.86 -6.41 -8.97
N THR A 465 7.07 -6.49 -9.49
CA THR A 465 8.31 -6.57 -8.70
C THR A 465 9.42 -5.80 -9.39
N ILE A 466 10.57 -5.65 -8.73
CA ILE A 466 11.72 -4.92 -9.29
C ILE A 466 12.74 -5.89 -9.89
N PHE A 467 13.57 -5.37 -10.80
CA PHE A 467 14.82 -6.03 -11.18
C PHE A 467 15.89 -5.68 -10.17
N HIS A 468 16.44 -6.67 -9.49
CA HIS A 468 17.48 -6.51 -8.47
C HIS A 468 18.85 -6.34 -9.11
N ALA A 469 19.51 -5.18 -8.92
CA ALA A 469 20.79 -4.91 -9.55
C ALA A 469 21.92 -5.83 -9.06
N ASP A 470 21.79 -6.41 -7.85
CA ASP A 470 22.71 -7.44 -7.34
C ASP A 470 22.32 -8.87 -7.75
N ASN A 471 21.19 -9.04 -8.45
CA ASN A 471 20.60 -10.32 -8.82
C ASN A 471 20.23 -11.23 -7.63
N GLU A 472 19.90 -10.63 -6.48
CA GLU A 472 19.47 -11.31 -5.27
C GLU A 472 18.11 -10.74 -4.78
N ASP A 473 17.11 -11.57 -4.59
CA ASP A 473 15.76 -11.18 -4.17
C ASP A 473 15.55 -11.23 -2.64
N GLY A 474 16.59 -10.96 -1.88
CA GLY A 474 16.54 -11.01 -0.42
C GLY A 474 15.61 -9.98 0.21
N SER A 475 14.77 -10.41 1.13
CA SER A 475 13.71 -9.59 1.74
C SER A 475 14.10 -8.78 2.99
N SER A 476 15.37 -8.83 3.43
CA SER A 476 15.84 -8.00 4.54
C SER A 476 16.25 -6.61 4.06
N MET A 477 16.11 -5.58 4.90
CA MET A 477 16.58 -4.22 4.57
C MET A 477 18.05 -4.20 4.12
N LYS A 478 18.89 -5.08 4.69
CA LYS A 478 20.30 -5.16 4.33
C LYS A 478 20.51 -5.79 2.95
N SER A 479 19.76 -6.84 2.60
CA SER A 479 19.83 -7.46 1.28
C SER A 479 19.30 -6.52 0.19
N GLN A 480 18.30 -5.71 0.50
CA GLN A 480 17.73 -4.74 -0.44
C GLN A 480 18.65 -3.54 -0.77
N ALA A 481 19.78 -3.40 -0.07
CA ALA A 481 20.74 -2.32 -0.34
C ALA A 481 21.42 -2.41 -1.72
N GLY A 482 21.36 -3.58 -2.37
CA GLY A 482 21.91 -3.82 -3.70
C GLY A 482 20.90 -3.79 -4.85
N ASP A 483 19.62 -3.57 -4.57
CA ASP A 483 18.54 -3.78 -5.55
C ASP A 483 18.47 -2.71 -6.65
N LEU A 484 18.85 -1.47 -6.38
CA LEU A 484 18.71 -0.37 -7.34
C LEU A 484 19.99 -0.18 -8.17
N TYR A 485 19.81 0.20 -9.42
CA TYR A 485 20.92 0.45 -10.36
C TYR A 485 21.50 1.87 -10.21
N PRO A 486 22.86 2.03 -10.42
CA PRO A 486 23.87 0.99 -10.61
C PRO A 486 24.32 0.39 -9.27
N TYR A 487 24.69 -0.89 -9.26
CA TYR A 487 25.25 -1.53 -8.08
C TYR A 487 26.46 -2.43 -8.42
N ASN A 488 27.59 -2.29 -7.71
CA ASN A 488 28.81 -3.08 -7.85
C ASN A 488 29.27 -3.30 -9.31
N GLY A 489 29.15 -2.26 -10.15
CA GLY A 489 29.50 -2.31 -11.57
C GLY A 489 28.39 -2.85 -12.48
N ASN A 490 27.30 -3.36 -11.94
CA ASN A 490 26.10 -3.66 -12.73
C ASN A 490 25.34 -2.36 -12.99
N ASN A 491 25.39 -1.90 -14.23
CA ASN A 491 24.83 -0.64 -14.70
C ASN A 491 23.94 -0.82 -15.95
N SER A 492 23.41 -2.02 -16.13
CA SER A 492 22.61 -2.34 -17.31
C SER A 492 21.57 -3.42 -17.05
N LEU A 493 20.43 -3.32 -17.73
CA LEU A 493 19.40 -4.34 -17.85
C LEU A 493 19.18 -4.65 -19.32
N THR A 494 19.61 -5.83 -19.76
CA THR A 494 19.57 -6.30 -21.15
C THR A 494 19.04 -7.73 -21.23
N ASP A 495 18.78 -8.23 -22.43
CA ASP A 495 18.36 -9.63 -22.61
C ASP A 495 19.40 -10.68 -22.16
N THR A 496 20.62 -10.26 -21.86
CA THR A 496 21.74 -11.14 -21.50
C THR A 496 22.48 -10.72 -20.23
N SER A 497 22.07 -9.64 -19.56
CA SER A 497 22.59 -9.25 -18.25
C SER A 497 22.10 -10.16 -17.12
N LEU A 498 22.63 -9.99 -15.93
CA LEU A 498 22.15 -10.61 -14.69
C LEU A 498 21.77 -9.49 -13.70
N PRO A 499 20.45 -9.32 -13.43
CA PRO A 499 19.32 -10.05 -14.03
C PRO A 499 19.13 -9.74 -15.52
N ALA A 500 18.44 -10.62 -16.24
CA ALA A 500 18.07 -10.40 -17.63
C ALA A 500 16.75 -9.64 -17.77
N ALA A 501 16.60 -8.86 -18.85
CA ALA A 501 15.37 -8.16 -19.21
C ALA A 501 14.31 -9.14 -19.76
N ILE A 502 13.67 -9.89 -18.87
CA ILE A 502 12.71 -10.94 -19.19
C ILE A 502 11.30 -10.41 -19.42
N THR A 503 10.53 -11.13 -20.25
CA THR A 503 9.08 -11.01 -20.33
C THR A 503 8.42 -12.38 -20.14
N TYR A 504 7.23 -12.41 -19.59
CA TYR A 504 6.43 -13.63 -19.42
C TYR A 504 5.52 -13.86 -20.62
N GLN A 505 5.20 -12.79 -21.33
CA GLN A 505 4.34 -12.81 -22.51
C GLN A 505 5.19 -12.76 -23.79
N GLY A 506 4.99 -13.72 -24.68
CA GLY A 506 5.61 -13.70 -25.99
C GLY A 506 7.02 -14.29 -26.04
N SER A 507 8.06 -13.47 -26.35
CA SER A 507 9.42 -13.94 -26.67
C SER A 507 10.29 -14.31 -25.46
N ALA A 508 9.81 -14.16 -24.25
CA ALA A 508 10.56 -14.27 -22.98
C ALA A 508 11.71 -13.24 -22.82
N LYS A 509 11.78 -12.23 -23.71
CA LYS A 509 12.79 -11.16 -23.69
C LYS A 509 12.16 -9.84 -24.09
N MET A 510 12.55 -8.76 -23.42
CA MET A 510 12.05 -7.43 -23.73
C MET A 510 12.58 -6.91 -25.09
N GLY A 511 13.81 -7.26 -25.46
CA GLY A 511 14.46 -6.80 -26.70
C GLY A 511 14.80 -5.31 -26.69
N LYS A 512 14.74 -4.64 -25.53
CA LYS A 512 14.93 -3.19 -25.36
C LYS A 512 15.84 -2.95 -24.18
N SER A 513 17.12 -2.78 -24.46
CA SER A 513 18.16 -2.63 -23.44
C SER A 513 18.15 -1.28 -22.75
N ILE A 514 18.44 -1.27 -21.47
CA ILE A 514 18.77 -0.11 -20.64
C ILE A 514 20.24 -0.26 -20.25
N THR A 515 21.08 0.69 -20.61
CA THR A 515 22.55 0.58 -20.43
C THR A 515 23.14 1.90 -19.96
N ASN A 516 24.43 1.87 -19.57
CA ASN A 516 25.15 3.05 -19.11
C ASN A 516 24.46 3.81 -17.98
N ILE A 517 23.79 3.07 -17.08
CA ILE A 517 23.13 3.65 -15.93
C ILE A 517 24.19 4.23 -14.99
N THR A 518 24.10 5.53 -14.72
CA THR A 518 25.06 6.25 -13.89
C THR A 518 24.30 7.15 -12.91
N GLN A 519 24.65 7.08 -11.65
CA GLN A 519 24.16 8.01 -10.64
C GLN A 519 25.15 9.16 -10.50
N ASN A 520 24.67 10.39 -10.68
CA ASN A 520 25.42 11.61 -10.56
C ASN A 520 25.57 12.03 -9.08
N GLU A 521 26.52 12.91 -8.78
CA GLU A 521 26.76 13.39 -7.40
C GLU A 521 25.55 14.12 -6.79
N ASP A 522 24.70 14.72 -7.61
CA ASP A 522 23.46 15.40 -7.19
C ASP A 522 22.27 14.45 -7.03
N GLY A 523 22.48 13.14 -7.19
CA GLY A 523 21.44 12.11 -7.11
C GLY A 523 20.60 11.96 -8.36
N THR A 524 20.85 12.72 -9.42
CA THR A 524 20.22 12.48 -10.71
C THR A 524 20.80 11.24 -11.40
N ILE A 525 20.08 10.66 -12.34
CA ILE A 525 20.51 9.46 -13.06
C ILE A 525 20.55 9.69 -14.57
N ASP A 526 21.63 9.20 -15.18
CA ASP A 526 21.79 9.09 -16.63
C ASP A 526 21.63 7.65 -17.06
N PHE A 527 21.05 7.41 -18.24
CA PHE A 527 21.04 6.08 -18.87
C PHE A 527 20.81 6.17 -20.38
N ASP A 528 21.16 5.10 -21.09
CA ASP A 528 20.85 4.92 -22.51
C ASP A 528 19.81 3.83 -22.70
N PHE A 529 18.77 4.13 -23.47
CA PHE A 529 17.76 3.19 -23.93
C PHE A 529 18.03 2.78 -25.37
N MET A 530 18.07 1.47 -25.66
CA MET A 530 18.38 0.88 -26.96
C MET A 530 19.68 1.44 -27.58
N GLY A 531 20.73 1.57 -26.77
CA GLY A 531 22.05 2.06 -27.19
C GLY A 531 22.21 3.58 -27.20
N GLY A 532 21.17 4.32 -26.80
CA GLY A 532 21.19 5.78 -26.73
C GLY A 532 21.05 6.49 -28.08
N SER A 533 21.03 7.82 -28.05
CA SER A 533 20.92 8.65 -29.23
C SER A 533 21.54 10.03 -28.99
N SER A 534 22.35 10.51 -29.92
CA SER A 534 22.86 11.89 -29.90
C SER A 534 21.84 12.93 -30.37
N THR A 535 20.78 12.49 -31.05
CA THR A 535 19.74 13.36 -31.64
C THR A 535 18.42 13.29 -30.87
N HIS A 536 18.27 12.31 -29.96
CA HIS A 536 17.11 12.16 -29.11
C HIS A 536 17.56 12.04 -27.66
N VAL A 537 17.79 13.18 -27.05
CA VAL A 537 18.23 13.31 -25.65
C VAL A 537 17.07 13.88 -24.83
N ILE A 538 16.68 13.16 -23.79
CA ILE A 538 15.75 13.65 -22.78
C ILE A 538 16.57 14.16 -21.60
N THR A 539 16.36 15.40 -21.22
CA THR A 539 17.00 15.99 -20.03
C THR A 539 15.96 16.16 -18.92
N GLY A 540 16.38 16.02 -17.67
CA GLY A 540 15.49 16.10 -16.48
C GLY A 540 14.77 17.43 -16.27
N ILE A 541 14.86 18.35 -17.22
CA ILE A 541 14.12 19.61 -17.24
C ILE A 541 13.25 19.62 -18.50
N GLN A 542 12.25 18.74 -18.55
CA GLN A 542 11.17 18.92 -19.52
C GLN A 542 10.00 19.66 -18.86
N THR A 543 9.63 20.79 -19.44
CA THR A 543 8.34 21.41 -19.19
C THR A 543 7.25 20.37 -19.48
N VAL A 544 6.48 20.02 -18.45
CA VAL A 544 5.28 19.19 -18.62
C VAL A 544 4.32 19.96 -19.52
N GLU A 545 4.16 19.56 -20.78
CA GLU A 545 3.02 19.95 -21.57
C GLU A 545 1.80 19.20 -20.99
N HIS A 546 1.03 19.90 -20.17
CA HIS A 546 -0.26 19.41 -19.72
C HIS A 546 -1.25 19.45 -20.89
N ASP A 547 -1.45 18.33 -21.55
CA ASP A 547 -2.61 18.07 -22.40
C ASP A 547 -3.85 17.79 -21.53
N ASN A 548 -4.25 18.76 -20.73
CA ASN A 548 -5.62 18.85 -20.21
C ASN A 548 -5.90 20.32 -19.90
N ALA A 549 -6.46 21.01 -20.89
CA ALA A 549 -7.12 22.28 -20.71
C ALA A 549 -8.45 22.11 -19.94
N ALA A 550 -8.35 21.77 -18.67
CA ALA A 550 -9.40 22.08 -17.71
C ALA A 550 -8.98 23.41 -17.07
N SER A 551 -9.52 24.50 -17.58
CA SER A 551 -9.57 25.87 -17.06
C SER A 551 -8.58 26.20 -15.93
N TYR A 552 -7.28 26.27 -16.24
CA TYR A 552 -6.38 27.05 -15.40
C TYR A 552 -6.75 28.53 -15.54
N ASN A 553 -7.02 29.18 -14.44
CA ASN A 553 -7.33 30.59 -14.40
C ASN A 553 -6.29 31.36 -15.23
N LYS A 554 -6.74 32.03 -16.29
CA LYS A 554 -5.93 32.93 -17.09
C LYS A 554 -5.30 33.94 -16.12
N GLY A 555 -3.96 33.87 -15.92
CA GLY A 555 -3.30 34.71 -14.94
C GLY A 555 -1.78 34.75 -15.12
N VAL A 556 -1.18 35.65 -14.37
CA VAL A 556 0.27 35.84 -14.28
C VAL A 556 0.74 35.29 -12.95
N TYR A 557 1.80 34.49 -12.98
CA TYR A 557 2.40 33.84 -11.81
C TYR A 557 3.91 34.15 -11.75
N SER A 558 4.46 34.23 -10.55
CA SER A 558 5.90 34.22 -10.33
C SER A 558 6.49 32.83 -10.65
N LEU A 559 7.82 32.73 -10.76
CA LEU A 559 8.51 31.45 -11.05
C LEU A 559 8.32 30.40 -9.94
N ASP A 560 8.02 30.83 -8.72
CA ASP A 560 7.70 29.97 -7.57
C ASP A 560 6.20 29.62 -7.47
N GLY A 561 5.39 29.97 -8.51
CA GLY A 561 3.98 29.58 -8.63
C GLY A 561 2.98 30.50 -7.93
N ARG A 562 3.40 31.62 -7.35
CA ARG A 562 2.51 32.60 -6.70
C ARG A 562 1.70 33.39 -7.75
N TYR A 563 0.37 33.42 -7.62
CA TYR A 563 -0.49 34.24 -8.44
C TYR A 563 -0.26 35.73 -8.24
N LEU A 564 0.00 36.47 -9.32
CA LEU A 564 0.34 37.90 -9.31
C LEU A 564 -0.73 38.80 -9.96
N GLY A 565 -1.76 38.20 -10.57
CA GLY A 565 -2.84 38.96 -11.23
C GLY A 565 -3.14 38.48 -12.65
N THR A 566 -3.99 39.20 -13.37
CA THR A 566 -4.43 38.85 -14.72
C THR A 566 -3.59 39.47 -15.83
N SER A 567 -2.68 40.39 -15.52
CA SER A 567 -1.85 41.08 -16.51
C SER A 567 -0.42 41.31 -16.02
N VAL A 568 0.55 41.05 -16.88
CA VAL A 568 1.97 41.31 -16.62
C VAL A 568 2.30 42.83 -16.69
N GLN A 569 1.41 43.64 -17.24
CA GLN A 569 1.67 45.07 -17.48
C GLN A 569 1.84 45.88 -16.20
N SER A 570 1.19 45.51 -15.11
CA SER A 570 1.27 46.18 -13.80
C SER A 570 2.45 45.72 -12.93
N LEU A 571 3.22 44.70 -13.38
CA LEU A 571 4.33 44.13 -12.62
C LEU A 571 5.67 44.81 -13.01
N GLY A 572 6.68 44.71 -12.17
CA GLY A 572 8.05 45.19 -12.43
C GLY A 572 8.75 44.41 -13.55
N LYS A 573 9.97 44.82 -13.93
CA LYS A 573 10.81 43.99 -14.81
C LYS A 573 11.16 42.67 -14.12
N GLY A 574 10.97 41.54 -14.80
CA GLY A 574 11.20 40.24 -14.22
C GLY A 574 10.77 39.10 -15.17
N VAL A 575 10.87 37.88 -14.67
CA VAL A 575 10.45 36.66 -15.37
C VAL A 575 9.17 36.16 -14.72
N TYR A 576 8.15 35.92 -15.53
CA TYR A 576 6.81 35.52 -15.11
C TYR A 576 6.31 34.32 -15.91
N VAL A 577 5.34 33.62 -15.38
CA VAL A 577 4.56 32.60 -16.11
C VAL A 577 3.19 33.19 -16.44
N VAL A 578 2.89 33.38 -17.72
CA VAL A 578 1.62 33.93 -18.19
C VAL A 578 0.91 32.85 -19.02
N ASN A 579 -0.25 32.38 -18.55
CA ASN A 579 -1.01 31.31 -19.20
C ASN A 579 -0.12 30.09 -19.52
N GLY A 580 0.70 29.67 -18.56
CA GLY A 580 1.60 28.51 -18.69
C GLY A 580 2.88 28.77 -19.50
N LYS A 581 3.10 30.00 -20.01
CA LYS A 581 4.31 30.33 -20.80
C LYS A 581 5.22 31.31 -20.04
N LYS A 582 6.52 31.07 -20.09
CA LYS A 582 7.53 31.97 -19.53
C LYS A 582 7.56 33.28 -20.34
N VAL A 583 7.39 34.41 -19.67
CA VAL A 583 7.40 35.76 -20.23
C VAL A 583 8.44 36.60 -19.47
N ILE A 584 9.30 37.29 -20.19
CA ILE A 584 10.25 38.26 -19.64
C ILE A 584 9.68 39.65 -19.88
N LYS A 585 9.54 40.44 -18.82
CA LYS A 585 9.12 41.83 -18.90
C LYS A 585 10.28 42.78 -18.64
#